data_2e3e08af32846cfa2738b0dd573f1171
#
_entry.id   2e3e08af32846cfa2738b0dd573f1171
#
_cell.length_a   1.000
_cell.length_b   1.000
_cell.length_c   1.000
_cell.angle_alpha   90.00
_cell.angle_beta   90.00
_cell.angle_gamma   90.00
#
_symmetry.space_group_name_H-M   'P 1'
#
loop_
_entity.id
_entity.type
_entity.pdbx_description
1 polymer ?
#
loop_
_entity_poly.entity_id
_entity_poly.type
_entity_poly.pdbx_seq_one_letter_code
_entity_poly.pdbx_strand_id
1 'polypeptide(L)'
;MDKELWMPVEEFCMHYQVEETFISLLNDAGLIEISVIENTGCIPANQLSAVERFSRLHYELDINIEGIEAIYHLLERIKHLQSQIKKIKEQPPVPLYDESV
;
A
#
# COMPACT_ATOMS: atom_id res chain seq x y z
N MET A 1 -6.77 22.89 -3.99
CA MET A 1 -6.55 22.49 -4.24
C MET A 1 -6.14 21.67 -4.38
N ASP A 2 -6.17 21.22 -4.16
CA ASP A 2 -5.80 20.51 -4.28
C ASP A 2 -5.57 19.88 -5.03
N LYS A 3 -5.10 19.80 -5.04
CA LYS A 3 -4.86 19.32 -5.89
C LYS A 3 -4.59 18.07 -5.96
N GLU A 4 -5.34 17.25 -6.08
CA GLU A 4 -5.13 15.93 -6.14
C GLU A 4 -4.60 15.58 -7.45
N LEU A 5 -3.55 14.79 -7.50
CA LEU A 5 -3.02 14.25 -8.73
C LEU A 5 -3.55 12.86 -8.92
N TRP A 6 -3.91 12.54 -10.15
CA TRP A 6 -4.47 11.26 -10.51
C TRP A 6 -3.74 10.76 -11.73
N MET A 7 -3.49 9.47 -11.80
CA MET A 7 -2.92 8.87 -12.99
C MET A 7 -3.92 7.90 -13.57
N PRO A 8 -4.32 8.05 -14.83
CA PRO A 8 -5.21 7.06 -15.43
C PRO A 8 -4.60 5.66 -15.37
N VAL A 9 -5.45 4.67 -15.10
CA VAL A 9 -4.98 3.29 -15.00
C VAL A 9 -4.28 2.88 -16.29
N GLU A 10 -4.84 3.27 -17.43
CA GLU A 10 -4.28 2.91 -18.70
C GLU A 10 -2.86 3.45 -18.85
N GLU A 11 -2.65 4.68 -18.42
CA GLU A 11 -1.33 5.30 -18.52
C GLU A 11 -0.32 4.61 -17.61
N PHE A 12 -0.75 4.27 -16.39
CA PHE A 12 0.11 3.55 -15.46
C PHE A 12 0.52 2.21 -16.07
N CYS A 13 -0.45 1.50 -16.64
CA CYS A 13 -0.19 0.18 -17.19
C CYS A 13 0.79 0.24 -18.35
N MET A 14 0.68 1.27 -19.19
CA MET A 14 1.61 1.42 -20.28
C MET A 14 3.02 1.74 -19.78
N HIS A 15 3.10 2.62 -18.81
CA HIS A 15 4.40 3.06 -18.32
C HIS A 15 5.14 1.93 -17.59
N TYR A 16 4.43 1.17 -16.77
CA TYR A 16 5.06 0.14 -15.96
C TYR A 16 4.92 -1.25 -16.56
N GLN A 17 4.25 -1.36 -17.71
CA GLN A 17 4.10 -2.64 -18.42
C GLN A 17 3.39 -3.66 -17.56
N VAL A 18 2.29 -3.26 -16.97
CA VAL A 18 1.44 -4.16 -16.19
C VAL A 18 0.09 -4.24 -16.87
N GLU A 19 -0.65 -5.30 -16.59
CA GLU A 19 -1.94 -5.50 -17.22
C GLU A 19 -3.03 -4.82 -16.41
N GLU A 20 -4.02 -4.30 -17.11
CA GLU A 20 -5.13 -3.65 -16.44
C GLU A 20 -5.91 -4.64 -15.58
N THR A 21 -5.94 -5.91 -15.99
CA THR A 21 -6.61 -6.92 -15.19
C THR A 21 -5.96 -7.05 -13.82
N PHE A 22 -4.64 -6.91 -13.75
CA PHE A 22 -3.96 -6.98 -12.46
C PHE A 22 -4.38 -5.81 -11.57
N ILE A 23 -4.47 -4.61 -12.14
CA ILE A 23 -4.91 -3.45 -11.37
C ILE A 23 -6.33 -3.64 -10.87
N SER A 24 -7.20 -4.20 -11.73
CA SER A 24 -8.56 -4.48 -11.31
C SER A 24 -8.62 -5.47 -10.15
N LEU A 25 -7.78 -6.49 -10.20
CA LEU A 25 -7.73 -7.46 -9.11
C LEU A 25 -7.27 -6.82 -7.80
N LEU A 26 -6.32 -5.91 -7.87
CA LEU A 26 -5.89 -5.18 -6.67
C LEU A 26 -7.04 -4.37 -6.11
N ASN A 27 -7.78 -3.72 -6.98
CA ASN A 27 -8.92 -2.92 -6.56
C ASN A 27 -10.01 -3.81 -5.96
N ASP A 28 -10.29 -4.95 -6.57
CA ASP A 28 -11.30 -5.87 -6.08
C ASP A 28 -10.92 -6.44 -4.73
N ALA A 29 -9.64 -6.65 -4.49
CA ALA A 29 -9.18 -7.19 -3.23
C ALA A 29 -9.11 -6.13 -2.13
N GLY A 30 -9.39 -4.88 -2.46
CA GLY A 30 -9.33 -3.82 -1.47
C GLY A 30 -7.94 -3.33 -1.17
N LEU A 31 -6.96 -3.70 -1.99
CA LEU A 31 -5.58 -3.29 -1.74
C LEU A 31 -5.30 -1.89 -2.25
N ILE A 32 -6.05 -1.45 -3.23
CA ILE A 32 -6.00 -0.08 -3.73
C ILE A 32 -7.43 0.35 -3.99
N GLU A 33 -7.60 1.63 -4.24
CA GLU A 33 -8.92 2.16 -4.53
C GLU A 33 -8.82 3.01 -5.77
N ILE A 34 -9.45 2.57 -6.85
CA ILE A 34 -9.45 3.29 -8.10
C ILE A 34 -10.62 4.25 -8.09
N SER A 35 -10.37 5.49 -8.51
CA SER A 35 -11.42 6.49 -8.62
C SER A 35 -11.77 6.69 -10.07
N VAL A 36 -13.03 6.98 -10.33
CA VAL A 36 -13.49 7.24 -11.69
C VAL A 36 -13.64 8.74 -11.85
N ILE A 37 -12.89 9.31 -12.76
CA ILE A 37 -12.91 10.74 -13.04
C ILE A 37 -13.23 10.89 -14.51
N GLU A 38 -14.37 11.52 -14.78
CA GLU A 38 -14.83 11.73 -16.17
C GLU A 38 -14.82 10.43 -16.95
N ASN A 39 -15.42 9.41 -16.35
CA ASN A 39 -15.55 8.08 -16.95
C ASN A 39 -14.23 7.37 -17.16
N THR A 40 -13.17 7.82 -16.52
CA THR A 40 -11.87 7.19 -16.64
C THR A 40 -11.41 6.71 -15.28
N GLY A 41 -11.02 5.44 -15.18
CA GLY A 41 -10.45 4.91 -13.94
C GLY A 41 -9.07 5.51 -13.70
N CYS A 42 -8.87 6.01 -12.51
CA CYS A 42 -7.62 6.68 -12.17
C CYS A 42 -7.09 6.21 -10.84
N ILE A 43 -5.78 6.21 -10.71
CA ILE A 43 -5.10 5.87 -9.48
C ILE A 43 -4.72 7.15 -8.77
N PRO A 44 -5.21 7.35 -7.53
CA PRO A 44 -4.82 8.55 -6.80
C PRO A 44 -3.32 8.56 -6.55
N ALA A 45 -2.74 9.76 -6.55
CA ALA A 45 -1.29 9.88 -6.41
C ALA A 45 -0.78 9.25 -5.13
N ASN A 46 -1.58 9.32 -4.06
CA ASN A 46 -1.12 8.77 -2.80
C ASN A 46 -1.12 7.24 -2.78
N GLN A 47 -1.61 6.60 -3.83
CA GLN A 47 -1.59 5.14 -3.92
C GLN A 47 -0.59 4.63 -4.95
N LEU A 48 0.06 5.53 -5.68
CA LEU A 48 0.95 5.09 -6.76
C LEU A 48 2.10 4.24 -6.26
N SER A 49 2.70 4.60 -5.13
CA SER A 49 3.83 3.81 -4.65
C SER A 49 3.38 2.43 -4.19
N ALA A 50 2.16 2.31 -3.66
CA ALA A 50 1.64 1.01 -3.29
C ALA A 50 1.39 0.15 -4.51
N VAL A 51 0.83 0.74 -5.58
CA VAL A 51 0.58 -0.01 -6.80
C VAL A 51 1.90 -0.47 -7.41
N GLU A 52 2.92 0.39 -7.39
CA GLU A 52 4.23 0.00 -7.88
C GLU A 52 4.79 -1.18 -7.10
N ARG A 53 4.65 -1.13 -5.78
CA ARG A 53 5.15 -2.20 -4.93
C ARG A 53 4.43 -3.51 -5.23
N PHE A 54 3.10 -3.46 -5.33
CA PHE A 54 2.32 -4.65 -5.63
C PHE A 54 2.69 -5.20 -7.01
N SER A 55 2.93 -4.30 -7.97
CA SER A 55 3.31 -4.72 -9.31
C SER A 55 4.64 -5.46 -9.30
N ARG A 56 5.60 -4.95 -8.54
CA ARG A 56 6.88 -5.64 -8.44
C ARG A 56 6.74 -7.00 -7.79
N LEU A 57 5.91 -7.10 -6.74
CA LEU A 57 5.70 -8.39 -6.09
C LEU A 57 5.13 -9.40 -7.06
N HIS A 58 4.21 -8.96 -7.91
CA HIS A 58 3.57 -9.87 -8.84
C HIS A 58 4.47 -10.21 -10.02
N TYR A 59 5.03 -9.18 -10.68
CA TYR A 59 5.72 -9.42 -11.94
C TYR A 59 7.18 -9.83 -11.75
N GLU A 60 7.81 -9.40 -10.66
CA GLU A 60 9.20 -9.75 -10.45
C GLU A 60 9.36 -10.94 -9.53
N LEU A 61 8.47 -11.12 -8.57
CA LEU A 61 8.59 -12.20 -7.60
C LEU A 61 7.52 -13.27 -7.78
N ASP A 62 6.66 -13.09 -8.78
CA ASP A 62 5.66 -14.09 -9.15
C ASP A 62 4.71 -14.41 -7.99
N ILE A 63 4.34 -13.39 -7.23
CA ILE A 63 3.43 -13.57 -6.11
C ILE A 63 2.02 -13.27 -6.57
N ASN A 64 1.08 -14.16 -6.26
CA ASN A 64 -0.29 -13.97 -6.68
C ASN A 64 -1.01 -12.98 -5.76
N ILE A 65 -2.26 -12.67 -6.09
CA ILE A 65 -3.01 -11.67 -5.34
C ILE A 65 -3.15 -12.05 -3.87
N GLU A 66 -3.40 -13.31 -3.60
CA GLU A 66 -3.55 -13.75 -2.22
C GLU A 66 -2.25 -13.55 -1.43
N GLY A 67 -1.12 -13.82 -2.06
CA GLY A 67 0.16 -13.58 -1.41
C GLY A 67 0.42 -12.11 -1.20
N ILE A 68 0.06 -11.28 -2.17
CA ILE A 68 0.21 -9.84 -2.04
C ILE A 68 -0.66 -9.33 -0.90
N GLU A 69 -1.87 -9.87 -0.78
CA GLU A 69 -2.76 -9.47 0.30
C GLU A 69 -2.16 -9.81 1.65
N ALA A 70 -1.58 -10.99 1.78
CA ALA A 70 -0.92 -11.38 3.02
C ALA A 70 0.25 -10.48 3.34
N ILE A 71 1.04 -10.13 2.33
CA ILE A 71 2.17 -9.23 2.51
C ILE A 71 1.69 -7.85 2.93
N TYR A 72 0.63 -7.38 2.31
CA TYR A 72 0.07 -6.08 2.65
C TYR A 72 -0.31 -6.04 4.14
N HIS A 73 -1.00 -7.07 4.61
CA HIS A 73 -1.41 -7.10 6.01
C HIS A 73 -0.21 -7.17 6.94
N LEU A 74 0.81 -7.93 6.57
CA LEU A 74 2.02 -8.00 7.37
C LEU A 74 2.75 -6.67 7.42
N LEU A 75 2.79 -5.97 6.29
CA LEU A 75 3.43 -4.65 6.28
C LEU A 75 2.68 -3.65 7.12
N GLU A 76 1.35 -3.72 7.11
CA GLU A 76 0.56 -2.85 7.97
C GLU A 76 0.83 -3.15 9.43
N ARG A 77 0.98 -4.42 9.76
CA ARG A 77 1.28 -4.81 11.12
C ARG A 77 2.66 -4.32 11.55
N ILE A 78 3.63 -4.40 10.63
CA ILE A 78 4.97 -3.90 10.91
C ILE A 78 4.94 -2.40 11.16
N LYS A 79 4.20 -1.66 10.34
CA LYS A 79 4.07 -0.23 10.54
C LYS A 79 3.48 0.10 11.90
N HIS A 80 2.45 -0.66 12.28
CA HIS A 80 1.82 -0.44 13.57
C HIS A 80 2.79 -0.69 14.71
N LEU A 81 3.55 -1.78 14.63
CA LEU A 81 4.52 -2.11 15.66
C LEU A 81 5.65 -1.07 15.72
N GLN A 82 6.09 -0.60 14.56
CA GLN A 82 7.11 0.45 14.53
C GLN A 82 6.60 1.73 15.17
N SER A 83 5.33 2.03 14.94
CA SER A 83 4.72 3.20 15.56
C SER A 83 4.68 3.07 17.08
N GLN A 84 4.39 1.87 17.57
CA GLN A 84 4.38 1.64 19.01
C GLN A 84 5.77 1.77 19.60
N ILE A 85 6.77 1.24 18.91
CA ILE A 85 8.15 1.35 19.39
C ILE A 85 8.57 2.81 19.44
N LYS A 86 8.19 3.58 18.43
CA LYS A 86 8.53 4.98 18.41
C LYS A 86 7.91 5.71 19.60
N LYS A 87 6.67 5.40 19.90
CA LYS A 87 6.01 6.02 21.04
C LYS A 87 6.72 5.68 22.34
N ILE A 88 7.13 4.44 22.48
CA ILE A 88 7.84 4.03 23.69
C ILE A 88 9.13 4.79 23.81
N LYS A 89 9.87 4.95 22.72
CA LYS A 89 11.14 5.65 22.76
C LYS A 89 10.99 7.11 23.07
N GLU A 90 9.86 7.69 22.72
CA GLU A 90 9.64 9.12 22.95
C GLU A 90 9.10 9.42 24.33
N GLN A 91 8.73 8.39 25.10
CA GLN A 91 8.22 8.62 26.44
C GLN A 91 9.36 8.79 27.40
N PRO A 92 9.11 9.45 28.55
CA PRO A 92 10.13 9.53 29.59
C PRO A 92 10.53 8.14 30.03
N PRO A 93 11.78 7.95 30.48
CA PRO A 93 12.22 6.63 30.89
C PRO A 93 11.37 6.11 32.02
N VAL A 94 11.07 4.82 31.98
CA VAL A 94 10.33 4.16 33.00
C VAL A 94 11.17 3.00 33.48
N PRO A 95 11.23 2.74 34.79
CA PRO A 95 12.04 1.62 35.25
C PRO A 95 11.50 0.32 34.66
N LEU A 96 12.38 -0.45 34.09
CA LEU A 96 11.95 -1.65 33.44
C LEU A 96 11.51 -2.69 34.44
N TYR A 97 12.17 -2.68 35.61
CA TYR A 97 11.80 -3.63 36.57
C TYR A 97 10.55 -3.31 37.21
N ASP A 98 10.11 -2.23 36.90
CA ASP A 98 8.96 -1.86 37.46
C ASP A 98 7.91 -2.67 37.20
N GLU A 99 7.97 -3.05 36.99
CA GLU A 99 7.21 -3.72 36.79
C GLU A 99 6.89 -4.43 37.51
N SER A 100 6.70 -4.19 38.00
CA SER A 100 6.55 -4.73 38.64
C SER A 100 6.35 -5.59 38.63
N VAL A 101 6.49 -5.70 38.57
CA VAL A 101 6.43 -6.40 38.38
C VAL A 101 6.23 -6.95 38.45
#